data_0944ac450074686ab7f436df009d1c85
#
_entry.id   0944ac450074686ab7f436df009d1c85
#
_cell.length_a   1.000
_cell.length_b   1.000
_cell.length_c   1.000
_cell.angle_alpha   90.00
_cell.angle_beta   90.00
_cell.angle_gamma   90.00
#
_symmetry.space_group_name_H-M   'P 1'
#
loop_
_entity.id
_entity.type
_entity.pdbx_description
1 polymer ?
#
loop_
_entity_poly.entity_id
_entity_poly.type
_entity_poly.pdbx_seq_one_letter_code
_entity_poly.pdbx_strand_id
1 'polypeptide(L)'
;MINHYYTLRVLAEDADAPIKNVYLDGGCGAMVMPAGVGILSSSQNKPAAMAFIDFLHSKSAQETFTNTVYEFPLVEGIQPNALLPEINSLNSPSNLNWSALALWQEKAVELIAQAGF
;
A
#
# COMPACT_ATOMS: atom_id res chain seq x y z
N MET A 1 -5.15 -8.21 10.70
CA MET A 1 -4.19 -7.41 9.91
C MET A 1 -4.98 -6.55 8.94
N ILE A 2 -4.64 -5.26 8.83
CA ILE A 2 -5.36 -4.27 8.03
C ILE A 2 -4.34 -3.33 7.38
N ASN A 3 -4.70 -2.67 6.29
CA ASN A 3 -3.84 -1.65 5.70
C ASN A 3 -3.75 -0.43 6.62
N HIS A 4 -2.56 0.14 6.73
CA HIS A 4 -2.23 1.23 7.66
C HIS A 4 -3.12 2.46 7.52
N TYR A 5 -3.53 2.81 6.29
CA TYR A 5 -4.31 4.00 6.01
C TYR A 5 -5.74 3.97 6.59
N TYR A 6 -6.33 2.81 6.81
CA TYR A 6 -7.65 2.75 7.47
C TYR A 6 -7.60 3.27 8.90
N THR A 7 -6.58 2.87 9.65
CA THR A 7 -6.36 3.39 11.01
C THR A 7 -6.11 4.90 10.99
N LEU A 8 -5.28 5.37 10.05
CA LEU A 8 -4.96 6.80 9.95
C LEU A 8 -6.16 7.66 9.57
N ARG A 9 -7.08 7.16 8.75
CA ARG A 9 -8.34 7.84 8.45
C ARG A 9 -9.20 8.02 9.69
N VAL A 10 -9.34 6.98 10.51
CA VAL A 10 -10.10 7.08 11.77
C VAL A 10 -9.44 8.09 12.71
N LEU A 11 -8.11 8.05 12.86
CA LEU A 11 -7.38 8.97 13.70
C LEU A 11 -7.41 10.44 13.21
N ALA A 12 -7.58 10.64 11.90
CA ALA A 12 -7.76 11.98 11.34
C ALA A 12 -9.16 12.58 11.65
N GLU A 13 -10.18 11.72 11.80
CA GLU A 13 -11.53 12.12 12.19
C GLU A 13 -11.69 12.22 13.71
N ASP A 14 -11.05 11.31 14.45
CA ASP A 14 -11.07 11.24 15.91
C ASP A 14 -9.66 10.90 16.43
N ALA A 15 -8.92 11.92 16.85
CA ALA A 15 -7.56 11.77 17.34
C ALA A 15 -7.48 10.98 18.67
N ASP A 16 -8.58 10.88 19.41
CA ASP A 16 -8.68 10.17 20.69
C ASP A 16 -9.19 8.72 20.52
N ALA A 17 -9.42 8.27 19.28
CA ALA A 17 -9.81 6.90 19.01
C ALA A 17 -8.80 5.90 19.61
N PRO A 18 -9.23 4.87 20.36
CA PRO A 18 -8.33 3.96 21.07
C PRO A 18 -7.69 2.91 20.15
N ILE A 19 -7.13 3.36 19.02
CA ILE A 19 -6.50 2.52 18.01
C ILE A 19 -5.14 3.09 17.59
N LYS A 20 -4.27 2.23 17.11
CA LYS A 20 -2.99 2.65 16.50
C LYS A 20 -2.51 1.64 15.48
N ASN A 21 -1.69 2.09 14.52
CA ASN A 21 -0.91 1.20 13.70
C ASN A 21 0.27 0.61 14.50
N VAL A 22 0.48 -0.68 14.35
CA VAL A 22 1.68 -1.37 14.83
C VAL A 22 2.43 -1.86 13.60
N TYR A 23 3.58 -1.26 13.35
CA TYR A 23 4.50 -1.69 12.30
C TYR A 23 5.46 -2.71 12.89
N LEU A 24 5.46 -3.92 12.31
CA LEU A 24 6.32 -5.00 12.79
C LEU A 24 7.75 -4.81 12.29
N ASP A 25 8.71 -5.21 13.13
CA ASP A 25 10.13 -5.15 12.80
C ASP A 25 10.57 -6.46 12.15
N GLY A 26 10.46 -6.52 10.82
CA GLY A 26 10.83 -7.69 10.04
C GLY A 26 9.78 -8.81 10.01
N GLY A 27 10.12 -9.91 9.34
CA GLY A 27 9.24 -11.06 9.15
C GLY A 27 8.08 -10.82 8.18
N CYS A 28 7.20 -11.82 8.06
CA CYS A 28 6.08 -11.77 7.11
C CYS A 28 5.06 -10.67 7.40
N GLY A 29 5.00 -10.18 8.63
CA GLY A 29 4.08 -9.10 9.01
C GLY A 29 4.60 -7.69 8.70
N ALA A 30 5.88 -7.55 8.33
CA ALA A 30 6.51 -6.28 7.97
C ALA A 30 6.54 -6.03 6.46
N MET A 31 5.74 -6.76 5.69
CA MET A 31 5.74 -6.66 4.23
C MET A 31 5.18 -5.32 3.76
N VAL A 32 5.98 -4.56 3.00
CA VAL A 32 5.56 -3.34 2.29
C VAL A 32 5.15 -3.74 0.88
N MET A 33 3.90 -3.48 0.54
CA MET A 33 3.33 -3.80 -0.76
C MET A 33 2.90 -2.53 -1.48
N PRO A 34 3.48 -2.20 -2.64
CA PRO A 34 3.01 -1.08 -3.45
C PRO A 34 1.67 -1.41 -4.10
N ALA A 35 0.80 -0.41 -4.23
CA ALA A 35 -0.34 -0.50 -5.12
C ALA A 35 0.16 -0.52 -6.57
N GLY A 36 -0.53 -1.27 -7.43
CA GLY A 36 -0.18 -1.41 -8.84
C GLY A 36 -1.31 -0.98 -9.76
N VAL A 37 -0.96 -0.57 -10.95
CA VAL A 37 -1.90 -0.27 -12.04
C VAL A 37 -1.45 -0.98 -13.31
N GLY A 38 -2.41 -1.47 -14.10
CA GLY A 38 -2.13 -2.15 -15.36
C GLY A 38 -3.19 -1.82 -16.42
N ILE A 39 -2.78 -1.88 -17.68
CA ILE A 39 -3.67 -1.70 -18.82
C ILE A 39 -4.07 -3.07 -19.35
N LEU A 40 -5.38 -3.32 -19.41
CA LEU A 40 -5.89 -4.56 -20.00
C LEU A 40 -5.46 -4.68 -21.46
N SER A 41 -5.04 -5.86 -21.88
CA SER A 41 -4.64 -6.15 -23.27
C SER A 41 -5.75 -5.85 -24.27
N SER A 42 -7.01 -6.07 -23.86
CA SER A 42 -8.24 -5.80 -24.65
C SER A 42 -8.66 -4.33 -24.70
N SER A 43 -8.02 -3.44 -23.93
CA SER A 43 -8.39 -2.02 -23.90
C SER A 43 -8.24 -1.37 -25.29
N GLN A 44 -9.29 -0.67 -25.71
CA GLN A 44 -9.31 0.12 -26.94
C GLN A 44 -8.79 1.56 -26.72
N ASN A 45 -8.57 1.97 -25.48
CA ASN A 45 -8.15 3.32 -25.09
C ASN A 45 -6.76 3.34 -24.43
N LYS A 46 -5.82 2.56 -24.95
CA LYS A 46 -4.46 2.45 -24.36
C LYS A 46 -3.74 3.79 -24.24
N PRO A 47 -3.81 4.73 -25.21
CA PRO A 47 -3.17 6.02 -25.03
C PRO A 47 -3.74 6.85 -23.87
N ALA A 48 -5.06 6.86 -23.70
CA ALA A 48 -5.68 7.53 -22.56
C ALA A 48 -5.35 6.85 -21.22
N ALA A 49 -5.28 5.53 -21.21
CA ALA A 49 -4.86 4.77 -20.03
C ALA A 49 -3.40 5.07 -19.65
N MET A 50 -2.49 5.19 -20.62
CA MET A 50 -1.11 5.61 -20.36
C MET A 50 -1.06 7.02 -19.79
N ALA A 51 -1.77 7.98 -20.38
CA ALA A 51 -1.82 9.35 -19.86
C ALA A 51 -2.36 9.41 -18.43
N PHE A 52 -3.31 8.53 -18.06
CA PHE A 52 -3.78 8.41 -16.69
C PHE A 52 -2.72 7.84 -15.76
N ILE A 53 -1.96 6.84 -16.19
CA ILE A 53 -0.84 6.30 -15.41
C ILE A 53 0.22 7.37 -15.18
N ASP A 54 0.57 8.15 -16.21
CA ASP A 54 1.51 9.26 -16.09
C ASP A 54 1.00 10.33 -15.10
N PHE A 55 -0.30 10.61 -15.12
CA PHE A 55 -0.95 11.49 -14.14
C PHE A 55 -0.83 10.94 -12.71
N LEU A 56 -1.03 9.64 -12.50
CA LEU A 56 -0.87 9.03 -11.16
C LEU A 56 0.54 9.18 -10.59
N HIS A 57 1.56 9.27 -11.44
CA HIS A 57 2.95 9.55 -11.04
C HIS A 57 3.26 11.04 -10.92
N SER A 58 2.33 11.94 -11.24
CA SER A 58 2.54 13.37 -11.08
C SER A 58 2.69 13.76 -9.61
N LYS A 59 3.41 14.87 -9.37
CA LYS A 59 3.54 15.45 -8.03
C LYS A 59 2.18 15.67 -7.37
N SER A 60 1.24 16.27 -8.11
CA SER A 60 -0.11 16.58 -7.60
C SER A 60 -0.88 15.33 -7.15
N ALA A 61 -0.85 14.25 -7.94
CA ALA A 61 -1.50 13.00 -7.58
C ALA A 61 -0.86 12.36 -6.35
N GLN A 62 0.47 12.32 -6.29
CA GLN A 62 1.22 11.73 -5.17
C GLN A 62 1.02 12.54 -3.88
N GLU A 63 1.00 13.86 -3.94
CA GLU A 63 0.66 14.71 -2.78
C GLU A 63 -0.78 14.47 -2.31
N THR A 64 -1.72 14.24 -3.22
CA THR A 64 -3.10 13.88 -2.88
C THR A 64 -3.14 12.50 -2.20
N PHE A 65 -2.43 11.50 -2.72
CA PHE A 65 -2.40 10.17 -2.13
C PHE A 65 -1.86 10.19 -0.71
N THR A 66 -0.77 10.89 -0.46
CA THR A 66 -0.21 10.91 0.89
C THR A 66 -1.01 11.76 1.86
N ASN A 67 -1.56 12.91 1.44
CA ASN A 67 -2.22 13.84 2.36
C ASN A 67 -3.71 13.56 2.58
N THR A 68 -4.37 12.85 1.65
CA THR A 68 -5.81 12.61 1.74
C THR A 68 -6.14 11.15 2.06
N VAL A 69 -5.36 10.22 1.53
CA VAL A 69 -5.59 8.78 1.73
C VAL A 69 -4.53 8.09 2.57
N TYR A 70 -3.48 8.82 2.98
CA TYR A 70 -2.40 8.33 3.85
C TYR A 70 -1.60 7.17 3.26
N GLU A 71 -1.42 7.18 1.94
CA GLU A 71 -0.51 6.27 1.26
C GLU A 71 0.91 6.81 1.24
N PHE A 72 1.89 5.92 1.25
CA PHE A 72 3.28 6.31 1.05
C PHE A 72 3.48 6.77 -0.39
N PRO A 73 4.09 7.94 -0.64
CA PRO A 73 4.38 8.38 -2.00
C PRO A 73 5.45 7.47 -2.63
N LEU A 74 5.28 7.17 -3.92
CA LEU A 74 6.20 6.33 -4.69
C LEU A 74 7.11 7.13 -5.64
N VAL A 75 6.94 8.45 -5.66
CA VAL A 75 7.75 9.37 -6.49
C VAL A 75 8.68 10.15 -5.60
N GLU A 76 9.95 10.21 -6.00
CA GLU A 76 10.99 10.92 -5.28
C GLU A 76 10.67 12.41 -5.11
N GLY A 77 11.04 12.98 -3.97
CA GLY A 77 10.84 14.40 -3.66
C GLY A 77 9.45 14.76 -3.13
N ILE A 78 8.55 13.78 -3.00
CA ILE A 78 7.25 13.98 -2.34
C ILE A 78 7.39 13.66 -0.86
N GLN A 79 7.03 14.60 0.00
CA GLN A 79 7.06 14.37 1.45
C GLN A 79 5.83 13.56 1.87
N PRO A 80 6.01 12.47 2.63
CA PRO A 80 4.89 11.72 3.17
C PRO A 80 4.12 12.55 4.20
N ASN A 81 2.84 12.22 4.40
CA ASN A 81 2.04 12.81 5.47
C ASN A 81 2.72 12.60 6.83
N ALA A 82 2.64 13.59 7.72
CA ALA A 82 3.28 13.54 9.04
C ALA A 82 2.79 12.41 9.97
N LEU A 83 1.65 11.81 9.68
CA LEU A 83 1.13 10.64 10.40
C LEU A 83 1.75 9.31 9.93
N LEU A 84 2.48 9.32 8.83
CA LEU A 84 3.19 8.15 8.32
C LEU A 84 4.59 8.07 8.95
N PRO A 85 5.08 6.88 9.30
CA PRO A 85 6.48 6.72 9.68
C PRO A 85 7.40 6.93 8.47
N GLU A 86 8.67 7.14 8.71
CA GLU A 86 9.67 7.12 7.65
C GLU A 86 9.68 5.74 6.96
N ILE A 87 9.53 5.68 5.64
CA ILE A 87 9.43 4.42 4.90
C ILE A 87 10.66 3.54 5.12
N ASN A 88 11.84 4.15 5.27
CA ASN A 88 13.08 3.42 5.53
C ASN A 88 13.18 2.85 6.95
N SER A 89 12.28 3.25 7.85
CA SER A 89 12.18 2.64 9.19
C SER A 89 11.37 1.33 9.18
N LEU A 90 10.69 1.04 8.07
CA LEU A 90 9.92 -0.19 7.90
C LEU A 90 10.85 -1.30 7.43
N ASN A 91 11.26 -2.19 8.31
CA ASN A 91 12.16 -3.30 8.02
C ASN A 91 11.47 -4.43 7.22
N SER A 92 11.02 -4.09 6.01
CA SER A 92 10.42 -5.06 5.11
C SER A 92 11.46 -6.09 4.65
N PRO A 93 11.09 -7.39 4.55
CA PRO A 93 12.00 -8.39 4.02
C PRO A 93 12.50 -8.02 2.63
N SER A 94 13.81 -7.96 2.45
CA SER A 94 14.45 -7.58 1.18
C SER A 94 14.46 -8.70 0.15
N ASN A 95 14.18 -9.95 0.57
CA ASN A 95 14.27 -11.15 -0.24
C ASN A 95 12.90 -11.70 -0.67
N LEU A 96 11.87 -10.87 -0.73
CA LEU A 96 10.55 -11.29 -1.17
C LEU A 96 10.56 -11.71 -2.64
N ASN A 97 10.17 -12.95 -2.89
CA ASN A 97 9.93 -13.42 -4.24
C ASN A 97 8.48 -13.12 -4.64
N TRP A 98 8.26 -11.97 -5.26
CA TRP A 98 6.93 -11.51 -5.68
C TRP A 98 6.22 -12.49 -6.61
N SER A 99 6.97 -13.16 -7.50
CA SER A 99 6.40 -14.17 -8.40
C SER A 99 5.90 -15.41 -7.66
N ALA A 100 6.49 -15.74 -6.51
CA ALA A 100 6.05 -16.87 -5.71
C ALA A 100 4.74 -16.58 -4.95
N LEU A 101 4.38 -15.32 -4.70
CA LEU A 101 3.15 -14.98 -3.98
C LEU A 101 1.91 -15.50 -4.71
N ALA A 102 1.87 -15.40 -6.03
CA ALA A 102 0.76 -15.93 -6.84
C ALA A 102 0.60 -17.44 -6.69
N LEU A 103 1.70 -18.19 -6.58
CA LEU A 103 1.70 -19.65 -6.40
C LEU A 103 1.17 -20.08 -5.03
N TRP A 104 1.30 -19.22 -4.01
CA TRP A 104 0.88 -19.51 -2.64
C TRP A 104 -0.52 -19.00 -2.30
N GLN A 105 -1.20 -18.32 -3.25
CA GLN A 105 -2.50 -17.69 -3.00
C GLN A 105 -3.55 -18.70 -2.53
N GLU A 106 -3.71 -19.83 -3.22
CA GLU A 106 -4.69 -20.87 -2.85
C GLU A 106 -4.40 -21.40 -1.45
N LYS A 107 -3.13 -21.70 -1.18
CA LYS A 107 -2.73 -22.21 0.13
C LYS A 107 -2.94 -21.19 1.26
N ALA A 108 -2.73 -19.91 0.98
CA ALA A 108 -3.01 -18.85 1.94
C ALA A 108 -4.51 -18.77 2.27
N VAL A 109 -5.38 -18.88 1.27
CA VAL A 109 -6.85 -18.89 1.47
C VAL A 109 -7.27 -20.09 2.34
N GLU A 110 -6.74 -21.29 2.07
CA GLU A 110 -6.99 -22.46 2.90
C GLU A 110 -6.57 -22.24 4.37
N LEU A 111 -5.37 -21.69 4.60
CA LEU A 111 -4.87 -21.43 5.94
C LEU A 111 -5.70 -20.38 6.68
N ILE A 112 -6.15 -19.33 5.99
CA ILE A 112 -7.04 -18.31 6.54
C ILE A 112 -8.37 -18.96 6.99
N ALA A 113 -8.97 -19.79 6.13
CA ALA A 113 -10.21 -20.49 6.46
C ALA A 113 -10.03 -21.47 7.64
N GLN A 114 -8.89 -22.20 7.70
CA GLN A 114 -8.56 -23.08 8.83
C GLN A 114 -8.35 -22.32 10.15
N ALA A 115 -7.89 -21.08 10.07
CA ALA A 115 -7.73 -20.20 11.23
C ALA A 115 -9.05 -19.54 11.69
N GLY A 116 -10.16 -19.75 10.98
CA GLY A 116 -11.49 -19.27 11.36
C GLY A 116 -11.78 -17.83 10.91
N PHE A 117 -11.13 -17.37 9.85
CA PHE A 117 -11.38 -16.07 9.23
C PHE A 117 -12.12 -16.19 7.89
#